data_f665bb5676fb07806569ba7968a4922d
#
_entry.id   f665bb5676fb07806569ba7968a4922d
#
_cell.length_a   1.000
_cell.length_b   1.000
_cell.length_c   1.000
_cell.angle_alpha   90.00
_cell.angle_beta   90.00
_cell.angle_gamma   90.00
#
_symmetry.space_group_name_H-M   'P 1'
#
loop_
_entity.id
_entity.type
_entity.pdbx_description
1 polymer ?
#
loop_
_entity_poly.entity_id
_entity_poly.type
_entity_poly.pdbx_seq_one_letter_code
_entity_poly.pdbx_strand_id
1 'polypeptide(L)' 'LQVVIALGQFAYDNAARLFGLRPRPRFGHLVEVPVAGGPTIICSFHPSQQNTFTGKLTEPMFDAVFQRAREINSPAA' A
#
# COMPACT_ATOMS: atom_id res chain seq x y z
N LEU A 1 13.64 -6.63 0.66
CA LEU A 1 12.26 -6.23 0.26
C LEU A 1 12.29 -4.91 -0.46
N GLN A 2 11.65 -4.86 -1.63
CA GLN A 2 11.52 -3.62 -2.39
C GLN A 2 10.13 -2.99 -2.23
N VAL A 3 9.14 -3.78 -1.84
CA VAL A 3 7.76 -3.33 -1.74
C VAL A 3 7.11 -3.92 -0.50
N VAL A 4 6.36 -3.10 0.20
CA VAL A 4 5.49 -3.53 1.31
C VAL A 4 4.07 -3.07 0.98
N ILE A 5 3.11 -3.96 1.02
CA ILE A 5 1.71 -3.63 0.83
C ILE A 5 1.06 -3.50 2.21
N ALA A 6 0.54 -2.31 2.51
CA ALA A 6 -0.14 -2.06 3.77
C ALA A 6 -1.65 -2.10 3.55
N LEU A 7 -2.30 -3.12 4.10
CA LEU A 7 -3.74 -3.30 3.95
C LEU A 7 -4.47 -2.58 5.09
N GLY A 8 -5.07 -1.44 4.75
CA GLY A 8 -5.84 -0.64 5.69
C GLY A 8 -5.02 0.36 6.47
N GLN A 9 -5.72 1.29 7.12
CA GLN A 9 -5.09 2.36 7.88
C GLN A 9 -4.22 1.83 9.02
N PHE A 10 -4.70 0.80 9.71
CA PHE A 10 -3.97 0.24 10.85
C PHE A 10 -2.62 -0.34 10.43
N ALA A 11 -2.61 -1.09 9.32
CA ALA A 11 -1.36 -1.66 8.81
C ALA A 11 -0.41 -0.56 8.34
N TYR A 12 -0.95 0.47 7.69
CA TYR A 12 -0.14 1.60 7.27
C TYR A 12 0.47 2.33 8.45
N ASP A 13 -0.32 2.57 9.51
CA ASP A 13 0.19 3.27 10.70
C ASP A 13 1.33 2.48 11.35
N ASN A 14 1.21 1.16 11.41
CA ASN A 14 2.26 0.31 11.94
C ASN A 14 3.52 0.35 11.06
N ALA A 15 3.35 0.28 9.75
CA ALA A 15 4.48 0.35 8.82
C ALA A 15 5.18 1.71 8.92
N ALA A 16 4.40 2.79 8.99
CA ALA A 16 4.96 4.14 9.11
C ALA A 16 5.77 4.28 10.38
N ARG A 17 5.29 3.70 11.48
CA ARG A 17 6.02 3.72 12.74
C ARG A 17 7.30 2.89 12.66
N LEU A 18 7.22 1.72 12.06
CA LEU A 18 8.37 0.82 11.91
C LEU A 18 9.49 1.48 11.11
N PHE A 19 9.13 2.18 10.03
CA PHE A 19 10.12 2.83 9.17
C PHE A 19 10.42 4.27 9.55
N GLY A 20 9.82 4.78 10.63
CA GLY A 20 10.11 6.11 11.14
C GLY A 20 9.71 7.25 10.21
N LEU A 21 8.58 7.11 9.52
CA LEU A 21 8.13 8.13 8.56
C LEU A 21 7.70 9.41 9.27
N ARG A 22 8.36 10.52 8.94
CA ARG A 22 8.06 11.85 9.47
C ARG A 22 8.41 12.92 8.43
N PRO A 23 7.45 13.74 7.95
CA PRO A 23 6.01 13.60 8.20
C PRO A 23 5.45 12.35 7.51
N ARG A 24 4.33 11.84 8.05
CA ARG A 24 3.68 10.66 7.49
C ARG A 24 2.73 11.09 6.38
N PRO A 25 2.91 10.60 5.13
CA PRO A 25 1.94 10.88 4.08
C PRO A 25 0.56 10.33 4.43
N ARG A 26 -0.47 10.97 3.88
CA ARG A 26 -1.84 10.58 4.15
C ARG A 26 -2.16 9.24 3.52
N PHE A 27 -2.85 8.36 4.28
CA PHE A 27 -3.29 7.07 3.78
C PHE A 27 -4.33 7.23 2.66
N GLY A 28 -4.26 6.40 1.66
CA GLY A 28 -5.24 6.31 0.59
C GLY A 28 -4.95 5.10 -0.27
N HIS A 29 -5.96 4.64 -1.00
CA HIS A 29 -5.78 3.47 -1.87
C HIS A 29 -4.78 3.81 -2.99
N LEU A 30 -3.82 2.92 -3.22
CA LEU A 30 -2.74 3.06 -4.20
C LEU A 30 -1.76 4.21 -3.92
N VAL A 31 -1.83 4.81 -2.73
CA VAL A 31 -0.80 5.78 -2.34
C VAL A 31 0.53 5.05 -2.16
N GLU A 32 1.57 5.57 -2.80
CA GLU A 32 2.93 5.00 -2.72
C GLU A 32 3.78 5.88 -1.84
N VAL A 33 4.43 5.26 -0.86
CA VAL A 33 5.27 5.98 0.08
C VAL A 33 6.67 5.37 0.04
N PRO A 34 7.60 6.03 -0.67
CA PRO A 34 8.99 5.53 -0.69
C PRO A 34 9.65 5.78 0.66
N VAL A 35 10.38 4.78 1.15
CA VAL A 35 11.13 4.88 2.40
C VAL A 35 12.60 5.02 2.03
N ALA A 36 13.25 6.06 2.52
CA ALA A 36 14.66 6.30 2.23
C ALA A 36 15.51 5.13 2.73
N GLY A 37 16.23 4.50 1.80
CA GLY A 37 17.03 3.33 2.13
C GLY A 37 16.25 2.06 2.41
N GLY A 38 14.94 2.08 2.16
CA GLY A 38 14.06 0.96 2.44
C GLY A 38 13.09 0.68 1.30
N PRO A 39 12.04 -0.10 1.56
CA PRO A 39 11.06 -0.44 0.53
C PRO A 39 10.13 0.72 0.21
N THR A 40 9.36 0.57 -0.87
CA THR A 40 8.21 1.45 -1.13
C THR A 40 6.98 0.82 -0.51
N ILE A 41 6.23 1.59 0.26
CA ILE A 41 4.97 1.14 0.85
C ILE A 41 3.85 1.49 -0.12
N ILE A 42 3.04 0.50 -0.49
CA ILE A 42 1.82 0.74 -1.28
C ILE A 42 0.64 0.55 -0.35
N CYS A 43 -0.18 1.58 -0.21
CA CYS A 43 -1.36 1.54 0.64
C CYS A 43 -2.54 0.95 -0.14
N SER A 44 -3.34 0.14 0.52
CA SER A 44 -4.55 -0.44 -0.06
C SER A 44 -5.68 -0.37 0.95
N PHE A 45 -6.90 -0.19 0.47
CA PHE A 45 -8.07 -0.41 1.32
C PHE A 45 -8.07 -1.86 1.76
N HIS A 46 -8.49 -2.09 3.00
CA HIS A 46 -8.57 -3.45 3.54
C HIS A 46 -9.68 -4.21 2.83
N PRO A 47 -9.45 -5.46 2.37
CA PRO A 47 -10.47 -6.24 1.68
C PRO A 47 -11.48 -6.81 2.67
N SER A 48 -12.13 -5.94 3.45
CA SER A 48 -13.17 -6.33 4.38
C SER A 48 -14.50 -6.45 3.65
N GLN A 49 -15.41 -7.22 4.24
CA GLN A 49 -16.74 -7.39 3.70
C GLN A 49 -17.44 -6.04 3.53
N GLN A 50 -17.29 -5.15 4.49
CA GLN A 50 -17.89 -3.83 4.43
C GLN A 50 -17.37 -3.02 3.24
N ASN A 51 -16.08 -3.04 3.00
CA ASN A 51 -15.49 -2.28 1.89
C ASN A 51 -15.93 -2.84 0.54
N THR A 52 -16.08 -4.15 0.41
CA THR A 52 -16.52 -4.76 -0.84
C THR A 52 -18.01 -4.52 -1.08
N PHE A 53 -18.85 -4.59 -0.06
CA PHE A 53 -20.27 -4.33 -0.21
C PHE A 53 -20.58 -2.89 -0.59
N THR A 54 -19.86 -1.94 -0.03
CA THR A 54 -20.08 -0.53 -0.34
C THR A 54 -19.43 -0.08 -1.63
N GLY A 55 -18.71 -0.98 -2.31
CA GLY A 55 -17.99 -0.62 -3.52
C GLY A 55 -16.75 0.22 -3.29
N LYS A 56 -16.35 0.40 -2.04
CA LYS A 56 -15.15 1.17 -1.71
C LYS A 56 -13.89 0.49 -2.19
N LEU A 57 -13.90 -0.85 -2.20
CA LEU A 57 -12.80 -1.63 -2.76
C LEU A 57 -13.39 -2.65 -3.74
N THR A 58 -13.03 -2.53 -5.01
CA THR A 58 -13.44 -3.47 -6.06
C THR A 58 -12.29 -4.40 -6.41
N GLU A 59 -12.60 -5.51 -7.10
CA GLU A 59 -11.56 -6.43 -7.54
C GLU A 59 -10.50 -5.73 -8.40
N PRO A 60 -10.86 -4.94 -9.43
CA PRO A 60 -9.85 -4.22 -10.21
C PRO A 60 -9.00 -3.29 -9.37
N MET A 61 -9.58 -2.62 -8.37
CA MET A 61 -8.82 -1.75 -7.48
C MET A 61 -7.80 -2.54 -6.67
N PHE A 62 -8.18 -3.71 -6.18
CA PHE A 62 -7.29 -4.55 -5.40
C PHE A 62 -6.20 -5.16 -6.28
N ASP A 63 -6.57 -5.62 -7.48
CA ASP A 63 -5.62 -6.17 -8.44
C ASP A 63 -4.56 -5.12 -8.83
N ALA A 64 -4.96 -3.85 -8.93
CA ALA A 64 -4.05 -2.77 -9.28
C ALA A 64 -2.92 -2.63 -8.26
N VAL A 65 -3.19 -2.88 -6.99
CA VAL A 65 -2.16 -2.84 -5.94
C VAL A 65 -1.07 -3.88 -6.21
N PHE A 66 -1.47 -5.10 -6.52
CA PHE A 66 -0.50 -6.17 -6.78
C PHE A 66 0.23 -5.97 -8.09
N GLN A 67 -0.47 -5.45 -9.10
CA GLN A 67 0.17 -5.13 -10.37
C GLN A 67 1.25 -4.06 -10.17
N ARG A 68 0.94 -3.00 -9.42
CA ARG A 68 1.91 -1.96 -9.13
C ARG A 68 3.09 -2.48 -8.33
N ALA A 69 2.82 -3.37 -7.37
CA ALA A 69 3.88 -3.99 -6.59
C ALA A 69 4.83 -4.79 -7.48
N ARG A 70 4.28 -5.52 -8.45
CA ARG A 70 5.12 -6.25 -9.41
C ARG A 70 5.95 -5.32 -10.27
N GLU A 71 5.39 -4.19 -10.70
CA GLU A 71 6.11 -3.20 -11.50
C GLU A 71 7.31 -2.63 -10.73
N ILE A 72 7.10 -2.27 -9.48
CA ILE A 72 8.17 -1.73 -8.64
C ILE A 72 9.23 -2.78 -8.35
N ASN A 73 8.81 -4.01 -8.12
CA ASN A 73 9.70 -5.11 -7.74
C ASN A 73 10.38 -5.77 -8.94
N SER A 74 9.97 -5.44 -10.16
CA SER A 74 10.58 -6.00 -11.36
C SER A 74 11.98 -5.47 -11.53
N PRO A 75 12.94 -6.33 -11.95
CA PRO A 75 14.25 -5.81 -12.34
C PRO A 75 14.08 -4.84 -13.50
N ALA A 76 14.89 -3.81 -13.51
CA ALA A 76 14.85 -2.85 -14.60
C ALA A 76 15.16 -3.59 -15.91
N ALA A 77 14.26 -3.45 -16.85
CA ALA A 77 14.46 -4.08 -18.16
C ALA A 77 15.51 -3.31 -18.94
#